data_4276b4b26b53549890cb2bd129b25db4
#
_entry.id   4276b4b26b53549890cb2bd129b25db4
#
_cell.length_a   1.000
_cell.length_b   1.000
_cell.length_c   1.000
_cell.angle_alpha   90.00
_cell.angle_beta   90.00
_cell.angle_gamma   90.00
#
_symmetry.space_group_name_H-M   'P 1'
#
loop_
_entity.id
_entity.type
_entity.pdbx_description
1 polymer ?
#
loop_
_entity_poly.entity_id
_entity_poly.type
_entity_poly.pdbx_seq_one_letter_code
_entity_poly.pdbx_strand_id
1 'polypeptide(L)'
;MDFIPDFPVIAAFTVAGVLLAITPGPDMTLFLGRALAEGRGAAIAVISGTLSGVVVHTVLVAFGVSALVVASPTAFTLLKTGGAAYLFWLAVQAIRHGSAFRLGEPIDKRRSLLANWSHGLLVNLLNPKIIIFFMTFLPQFVSADDPHIRGKLLFLGLYFNVISLPLLIAMVFAADRLARWLKGNRRVMRSLDYCFAGVFSIFAVRILLTQGR
;
A
#
# COMPACT_ATOMS: atom_id res chain seq x y z
N MET A 1 17.32 -16.93 -12.60
CA MET A 1 16.20 -15.95 -12.78
C MET A 1 16.54 -14.74 -11.92
N ASP A 2 17.30 -13.82 -12.50
CA ASP A 2 17.98 -12.76 -11.73
C ASP A 2 17.10 -11.57 -11.33
N PHE A 3 15.83 -11.59 -11.75
CA PHE A 3 14.84 -10.56 -11.41
C PHE A 3 13.99 -10.91 -10.16
N ILE A 4 14.18 -12.10 -9.57
CA ILE A 4 13.53 -12.48 -8.32
C ILE A 4 14.43 -12.06 -7.17
N PRO A 5 13.94 -11.24 -6.21
CA PRO A 5 14.70 -10.91 -5.02
C PRO A 5 14.97 -12.11 -4.14
N ASP A 6 16.01 -12.02 -3.31
CA ASP A 6 16.36 -13.05 -2.35
C ASP A 6 15.25 -13.26 -1.30
N PHE A 7 15.19 -14.46 -0.74
CA PHE A 7 14.17 -14.84 0.25
C PHE A 7 14.04 -13.85 1.43
N PRO A 8 15.12 -13.35 2.05
CA PRO A 8 15.00 -12.35 3.12
C PRO A 8 14.32 -11.05 2.67
N VAL A 9 14.55 -10.62 1.43
CA VAL A 9 13.91 -9.44 0.83
C VAL A 9 12.42 -9.70 0.63
N ILE A 10 12.06 -10.84 0.06
CA ILE A 10 10.65 -11.23 -0.13
C ILE A 10 9.93 -11.33 1.21
N ALA A 11 10.55 -11.95 2.23
CA ALA A 11 9.97 -12.08 3.56
C ALA A 11 9.72 -10.72 4.21
N ALA A 12 10.71 -9.82 4.19
CA ALA A 12 10.57 -8.46 4.73
C ALA A 12 9.50 -7.66 3.98
N PHE A 13 9.47 -7.75 2.65
CA PHE A 13 8.46 -7.11 1.81
C PHE A 13 7.06 -7.66 2.09
N THR A 14 6.92 -8.98 2.29
CA THR A 14 5.64 -9.62 2.63
C THR A 14 5.08 -9.06 3.93
N VAL A 15 5.89 -8.97 4.98
CA VAL A 15 5.46 -8.39 6.27
C VAL A 15 4.97 -6.95 6.09
N ALA A 16 5.75 -6.13 5.40
CA ALA A 16 5.37 -4.74 5.16
C ALA A 16 4.12 -4.61 4.27
N GLY A 17 4.02 -5.42 3.22
CA GLY A 17 2.89 -5.45 2.30
C GLY A 17 1.59 -5.89 2.98
N VAL A 18 1.66 -6.95 3.81
CA VAL A 18 0.50 -7.39 4.61
C VAL A 18 0.06 -6.28 5.57
N LEU A 19 0.98 -5.67 6.30
CA LEU A 19 0.67 -4.55 7.20
C LEU A 19 0.05 -3.37 6.46
N LEU A 20 0.57 -3.02 5.28
CA LEU A 20 -0.02 -1.98 4.45
C LEU A 20 -1.45 -2.33 4.03
N ALA A 21 -1.68 -3.58 3.59
CA ALA A 21 -2.98 -4.05 3.10
C ALA A 21 -4.05 -4.08 4.20
N ILE A 22 -3.68 -4.47 5.44
CA ILE A 22 -4.61 -4.52 6.58
C ILE A 22 -4.76 -3.19 7.31
N THR A 23 -3.84 -2.24 7.10
CA THR A 23 -3.93 -0.92 7.73
C THR A 23 -5.08 -0.13 7.13
N PRO A 24 -6.05 0.31 7.92
CA PRO A 24 -7.20 1.04 7.43
C PRO A 24 -6.83 2.31 6.66
N GLY A 25 -7.58 2.57 5.58
CA GLY A 25 -7.36 3.72 4.72
C GLY A 25 -8.47 3.91 3.70
N PRO A 26 -8.33 4.85 2.75
CA PRO A 26 -9.35 5.17 1.76
C PRO A 26 -9.85 3.96 0.97
N ASP A 27 -8.94 3.10 0.49
CA ASP A 27 -9.30 1.89 -0.26
C ASP A 27 -10.18 0.95 0.57
N MET A 28 -9.78 0.67 1.83
CA MET A 28 -10.54 -0.19 2.75
C MET A 28 -11.91 0.40 3.07
N THR A 29 -11.97 1.68 3.32
CA THR A 29 -13.23 2.39 3.56
C THR A 29 -14.17 2.24 2.37
N LEU A 30 -13.65 2.39 1.15
CA LEU A 30 -14.43 2.29 -0.06
C LEU A 30 -14.96 0.86 -0.29
N PHE A 31 -14.10 -0.18 -0.30
CA PHE A 31 -14.57 -1.52 -0.62
C PHE A 31 -15.46 -2.11 0.50
N LEU A 32 -15.18 -1.85 1.78
CA LEU A 32 -16.06 -2.27 2.86
C LEU A 32 -17.39 -1.52 2.84
N GLY A 33 -17.38 -0.21 2.56
CA GLY A 33 -18.59 0.58 2.38
C GLY A 33 -19.48 0.03 1.27
N ARG A 34 -18.88 -0.32 0.10
CA ARG A 34 -19.60 -0.94 -1.01
C ARG A 34 -20.09 -2.36 -0.70
N ALA A 35 -19.29 -3.15 0.03
CA ALA A 35 -19.71 -4.47 0.48
C ALA A 35 -20.99 -4.40 1.32
N LEU A 36 -21.08 -3.42 2.23
CA LEU A 36 -22.21 -3.23 3.13
C LEU A 36 -23.45 -2.63 2.42
N ALA A 37 -23.24 -1.71 1.48
CA ALA A 37 -24.33 -0.98 0.83
C ALA A 37 -24.86 -1.67 -0.44
N GLU A 38 -23.98 -2.27 -1.24
CA GLU A 38 -24.32 -2.82 -2.56
C GLU A 38 -24.05 -4.32 -2.68
N GLY A 39 -23.35 -4.90 -1.68
CA GLY A 39 -23.02 -6.31 -1.62
C GLY A 39 -21.61 -6.63 -2.16
N ARG A 40 -21.26 -7.91 -2.06
CA ARG A 40 -19.91 -8.42 -2.33
C ARG A 40 -19.44 -8.17 -3.77
N GLY A 41 -20.33 -8.26 -4.76
CA GLY A 41 -19.98 -8.03 -6.16
C GLY A 41 -19.46 -6.62 -6.43
N ALA A 42 -20.10 -5.60 -5.85
CA ALA A 42 -19.66 -4.21 -5.94
C ALA A 42 -18.29 -4.01 -5.26
N ALA A 43 -18.08 -4.61 -4.08
CA ALA A 43 -16.82 -4.55 -3.37
C ALA A 43 -15.67 -5.24 -4.14
N ILE A 44 -15.93 -6.40 -4.75
CA ILE A 44 -14.93 -7.09 -5.59
C ILE A 44 -14.59 -6.25 -6.82
N ALA A 45 -15.54 -5.57 -7.43
CA ALA A 45 -15.27 -4.64 -8.53
C ALA A 45 -14.37 -3.48 -8.06
N VAL A 46 -14.61 -2.91 -6.87
CA VAL A 46 -13.73 -1.89 -6.28
C VAL A 46 -12.31 -2.45 -6.06
N ILE A 47 -12.18 -3.64 -5.45
CA ILE A 47 -10.88 -4.27 -5.22
C ILE A 47 -10.14 -4.49 -6.54
N SER A 48 -10.82 -4.98 -7.58
CA SER A 48 -10.21 -5.13 -8.91
C SER A 48 -9.70 -3.80 -9.46
N GLY A 49 -10.44 -2.71 -9.26
CA GLY A 49 -9.98 -1.36 -9.60
C GLY A 49 -8.75 -0.92 -8.78
N THR A 50 -8.79 -1.13 -7.47
CA THR A 50 -7.65 -0.86 -6.56
C THR A 50 -6.39 -1.61 -7.01
N LEU A 51 -6.49 -2.91 -7.28
CA LEU A 51 -5.36 -3.72 -7.73
C LEU A 51 -4.86 -3.29 -9.13
N SER A 52 -5.74 -2.82 -10.00
CA SER A 52 -5.34 -2.19 -11.27
C SER A 52 -4.52 -0.91 -11.03
N GLY A 53 -4.89 -0.09 -10.05
CA GLY A 53 -4.12 1.07 -9.62
C GLY A 53 -2.73 0.70 -9.09
N VAL A 54 -2.63 -0.38 -8.30
CA VAL A 54 -1.35 -0.94 -7.84
C VAL A 54 -0.47 -1.35 -9.03
N VAL A 55 -1.03 -1.96 -10.08
CA VAL A 55 -0.26 -2.27 -11.30
C VAL A 55 0.27 -1.00 -11.96
N VAL A 56 -0.55 0.03 -12.06
CA VAL A 56 -0.10 1.33 -12.61
C VAL A 56 1.04 1.90 -11.79
N HIS A 57 0.93 1.95 -10.46
CA HIS A 57 2.02 2.40 -9.58
C HIS A 57 3.28 1.54 -9.74
N THR A 58 3.13 0.22 -9.85
CA THR A 58 4.24 -0.71 -10.08
C THR A 58 5.00 -0.37 -11.36
N VAL A 59 4.28 -0.17 -12.45
CA VAL A 59 4.87 0.18 -13.75
C VAL A 59 5.56 1.54 -13.67
N LEU A 60 4.90 2.56 -13.13
CA LEU A 60 5.46 3.90 -12.97
C LEU A 60 6.76 3.87 -12.15
N VAL A 61 6.79 3.11 -11.05
CA VAL A 61 7.98 3.00 -10.19
C VAL A 61 9.08 2.20 -10.91
N ALA A 62 8.75 1.07 -11.52
CA ALA A 62 9.75 0.22 -12.19
C ALA A 62 10.46 0.96 -13.33
N PHE A 63 9.74 1.76 -14.11
CA PHE A 63 10.32 2.52 -15.20
C PHE A 63 10.87 3.88 -14.74
N GLY A 64 10.14 4.61 -13.90
CA GLY A 64 10.54 5.92 -13.41
C GLY A 64 11.74 5.86 -12.48
N VAL A 65 11.75 4.96 -11.50
CA VAL A 65 12.88 4.79 -10.57
C VAL A 65 14.11 4.25 -11.30
N SER A 66 13.95 3.27 -12.21
CA SER A 66 15.07 2.78 -13.01
C SER A 66 15.71 3.88 -13.87
N ALA A 67 14.90 4.75 -14.47
CA ALA A 67 15.40 5.89 -15.22
C ALA A 67 16.12 6.91 -14.30
N LEU A 68 15.57 7.15 -13.12
CA LEU A 68 16.16 8.06 -12.13
C LEU A 68 17.53 7.56 -11.64
N VAL A 69 17.67 6.25 -11.38
CA VAL A 69 18.96 5.64 -10.99
C VAL A 69 20.03 5.87 -12.04
N VAL A 70 19.68 5.64 -13.32
CA VAL A 70 20.62 5.84 -14.45
C VAL A 70 20.97 7.31 -14.60
N ALA A 71 20.00 8.21 -14.43
CA ALA A 71 20.21 9.65 -14.61
C ALA A 71 20.96 10.30 -13.44
N SER A 72 20.72 9.87 -12.22
CA SER A 72 21.31 10.46 -11.01
C SER A 72 21.18 9.56 -9.78
N PRO A 73 22.23 8.85 -9.37
CA PRO A 73 22.26 8.10 -8.10
C PRO A 73 21.91 8.96 -6.87
N THR A 74 22.34 10.24 -6.91
CA THR A 74 22.01 11.20 -5.84
C THR A 74 20.52 11.47 -5.78
N ALA A 75 19.85 11.66 -6.91
CA ALA A 75 18.40 11.86 -6.94
C ALA A 75 17.63 10.62 -6.45
N PHE A 76 18.11 9.42 -6.75
CA PHE A 76 17.56 8.17 -6.21
C PHE A 76 17.70 8.12 -4.69
N THR A 77 18.86 8.48 -4.14
CA THR A 77 19.10 8.54 -2.71
C THR A 77 18.19 9.56 -2.04
N LEU A 78 18.01 10.75 -2.62
CA LEU A 78 17.11 11.78 -2.12
C LEU A 78 15.65 11.29 -2.14
N LEU A 79 15.23 10.59 -3.21
CA LEU A 79 13.88 9.99 -3.29
C LEU A 79 13.66 8.99 -2.14
N LYS A 80 14.59 8.07 -1.91
CA LYS A 80 14.52 7.07 -0.83
C LYS A 80 14.44 7.73 0.55
N THR A 81 15.33 8.71 0.80
CA THR A 81 15.41 9.40 2.11
C THR A 81 14.19 10.27 2.36
N GLY A 82 13.79 11.08 1.38
CA GLY A 82 12.61 11.93 1.47
C GLY A 82 11.34 11.13 1.67
N GLY A 83 11.25 10.01 0.97
CA GLY A 83 10.12 9.09 1.12
C GLY A 83 10.08 8.39 2.47
N ALA A 84 11.24 7.96 2.98
CA ALA A 84 11.32 7.39 4.33
C ALA A 84 10.89 8.41 5.40
N ALA A 85 11.35 9.66 5.29
CA ALA A 85 10.94 10.74 6.18
C ALA A 85 9.43 10.98 6.11
N TYR A 86 8.84 10.95 4.93
CA TYR A 86 7.41 11.13 4.75
C TYR A 86 6.59 9.93 5.28
N LEU A 87 7.04 8.69 5.07
CA LEU A 87 6.41 7.51 5.67
C LEU A 87 6.44 7.58 7.20
N PHE A 88 7.55 8.04 7.76
CA PHE A 88 7.67 8.30 9.19
C PHE A 88 6.67 9.38 9.65
N TRP A 89 6.55 10.48 8.90
CA TRP A 89 5.56 11.52 9.17
C TRP A 89 4.12 10.99 9.11
N LEU A 90 3.77 10.18 8.10
CA LEU A 90 2.45 9.52 8.02
C LEU A 90 2.21 8.59 9.21
N ALA A 91 3.23 7.87 9.66
CA ALA A 91 3.16 7.02 10.83
C ALA A 91 2.85 7.85 12.09
N VAL A 92 3.53 8.99 12.28
CA VAL A 92 3.27 9.93 13.38
C VAL A 92 1.86 10.51 13.29
N GLN A 93 1.38 10.84 12.09
CA GLN A 93 0.02 11.35 11.89
C GLN A 93 -1.04 10.30 12.22
N ALA A 94 -0.83 9.04 11.82
CA ALA A 94 -1.72 7.93 12.17
C ALA A 94 -1.82 7.75 13.70
N ILE A 95 -0.70 7.88 14.41
CA ILE A 95 -0.66 7.83 15.87
C ILE A 95 -1.40 9.00 16.52
N ARG A 96 -1.18 10.22 16.01
CA ARG A 96 -1.75 11.45 16.59
C ARG A 96 -3.25 11.60 16.33
N HIS A 97 -3.70 11.32 15.12
CA HIS A 97 -5.07 11.61 14.65
C HIS A 97 -5.93 10.37 14.48
N GLY A 98 -5.32 9.18 14.56
CA GLY A 98 -5.96 7.90 14.22
C GLY A 98 -6.12 7.71 12.71
N SER A 99 -6.45 6.48 12.31
CA SER A 99 -6.68 6.18 10.90
C SER A 99 -7.92 6.91 10.37
N ALA A 100 -7.85 7.40 9.12
CA ALA A 100 -8.97 8.05 8.42
C ALA A 100 -10.11 7.08 8.02
N PHE A 101 -10.32 6.04 8.83
CA PHE A 101 -11.33 5.02 8.58
C PHE A 101 -12.73 5.54 8.94
N ARG A 102 -13.51 5.95 7.95
CA ARG A 102 -14.89 6.43 8.10
C ARG A 102 -15.86 5.48 7.39
N LEU A 103 -16.37 4.49 8.10
CA LEU A 103 -17.53 3.73 7.64
C LEU A 103 -18.80 4.48 8.08
N GLY A 104 -19.58 4.97 7.14
CA GLY A 104 -20.89 5.55 7.47
C GLY A 104 -21.35 6.73 6.62
N GLU A 105 -20.62 7.14 5.60
CA GLU A 105 -21.23 8.05 4.61
C GLU A 105 -22.30 7.29 3.82
N PRO A 106 -23.49 7.88 3.64
CA PRO A 106 -24.56 7.25 2.87
C PRO A 106 -24.09 7.02 1.43
N ILE A 107 -24.08 5.76 1.00
CA ILE A 107 -23.81 5.43 -0.39
C ILE A 107 -25.14 5.52 -1.13
N ASP A 108 -25.43 6.67 -1.68
CA ASP A 108 -26.76 7.12 -2.11
C ASP A 108 -27.31 6.41 -3.36
N LYS A 109 -26.51 5.67 -4.13
CA LYS A 109 -26.99 4.97 -5.35
C LYS A 109 -26.18 3.73 -5.65
N ARG A 110 -26.87 2.65 -6.05
CA ARG A 110 -26.21 1.48 -6.65
C ARG A 110 -25.47 1.91 -7.92
N ARG A 111 -24.21 1.53 -8.01
CA ARG A 111 -23.38 1.80 -9.19
C ARG A 111 -23.18 0.53 -10.01
N SER A 112 -22.94 0.69 -11.32
CA SER A 112 -22.53 -0.44 -12.15
C SER A 112 -21.18 -1.00 -11.66
N LEU A 113 -20.87 -2.25 -11.99
CA LEU A 113 -19.59 -2.86 -11.64
C LEU A 113 -18.41 -2.09 -12.24
N LEU A 114 -18.54 -1.57 -13.47
CA LEU A 114 -17.52 -0.73 -14.09
C LEU A 114 -17.33 0.60 -13.33
N ALA A 115 -18.41 1.22 -12.89
CA ALA A 115 -18.32 2.45 -12.07
C ALA A 115 -17.69 2.19 -10.69
N ASN A 116 -17.91 1.02 -10.09
CA ASN A 116 -17.25 0.61 -8.87
C ASN A 116 -15.76 0.31 -9.10
N TRP A 117 -15.41 -0.37 -10.19
CA TRP A 117 -14.03 -0.61 -10.59
C TRP A 117 -13.27 0.71 -10.82
N SER A 118 -13.81 1.61 -11.64
CA SER A 118 -13.18 2.90 -11.92
C SER A 118 -13.02 3.76 -10.67
N HIS A 119 -13.98 3.70 -9.73
CA HIS A 119 -13.87 4.39 -8.45
C HIS A 119 -12.75 3.79 -7.59
N GLY A 120 -12.62 2.45 -7.52
CA GLY A 120 -11.51 1.78 -6.85
C GLY A 120 -10.15 2.15 -7.45
N LEU A 121 -10.06 2.15 -8.77
CA LEU A 121 -8.86 2.58 -9.51
C LEU A 121 -8.49 4.03 -9.15
N LEU A 122 -9.43 4.95 -9.26
CA LEU A 122 -9.16 6.38 -9.02
C LEU A 122 -8.77 6.65 -7.57
N VAL A 123 -9.50 6.06 -6.60
CA VAL A 123 -9.17 6.21 -5.18
C VAL A 123 -7.77 5.69 -4.88
N ASN A 124 -7.38 4.54 -5.45
CA ASN A 124 -6.04 3.99 -5.27
C ASN A 124 -4.95 4.86 -5.92
N LEU A 125 -5.17 5.32 -7.15
CA LEU A 125 -4.21 6.19 -7.85
C LEU A 125 -3.98 7.52 -7.12
N LEU A 126 -4.99 8.02 -6.42
CA LEU A 126 -4.92 9.26 -5.63
C LEU A 126 -4.61 9.01 -4.15
N ASN A 127 -4.49 7.75 -3.72
CA ASN A 127 -4.24 7.41 -2.33
C ASN A 127 -2.80 7.75 -1.93
N PRO A 128 -2.56 8.77 -1.10
CA PRO A 128 -1.20 9.18 -0.75
C PRO A 128 -0.42 8.07 -0.03
N LYS A 129 -1.10 7.21 0.73
CA LYS A 129 -0.48 6.06 1.39
C LYS A 129 0.13 5.09 0.37
N ILE A 130 -0.59 4.79 -0.71
CA ILE A 130 -0.15 3.88 -1.77
C ILE A 130 0.93 4.53 -2.64
N ILE A 131 0.70 5.78 -3.07
CA ILE A 131 1.67 6.53 -3.87
C ILE A 131 3.04 6.50 -3.18
N ILE A 132 3.09 6.85 -1.91
CA ILE A 132 4.34 6.97 -1.19
C ILE A 132 4.94 5.61 -0.91
N PHE A 133 4.15 4.62 -0.52
CA PHE A 133 4.65 3.26 -0.37
C PHE A 133 5.34 2.80 -1.65
N PHE A 134 4.70 2.94 -2.80
CA PHE A 134 5.28 2.50 -4.06
C PHE A 134 6.47 3.34 -4.49
N MET A 135 6.39 4.66 -4.41
CA MET A 135 7.48 5.52 -4.87
C MET A 135 8.71 5.49 -4.00
N THR A 136 8.56 5.26 -2.69
CA THR A 136 9.67 5.46 -1.75
C THR A 136 10.05 4.22 -0.96
N PHE A 137 9.11 3.37 -0.63
CA PHE A 137 9.37 2.16 0.14
C PHE A 137 9.73 0.97 -0.76
N LEU A 138 9.03 0.75 -1.86
CA LEU A 138 9.33 -0.34 -2.80
C LEU A 138 10.78 -0.28 -3.32
N PRO A 139 11.36 0.88 -3.72
CA PRO A 139 12.75 0.97 -4.15
C PRO A 139 13.80 0.63 -3.09
N GLN A 140 13.42 0.55 -1.82
CA GLN A 140 14.34 0.21 -0.73
C GLN A 140 14.75 -1.27 -0.73
N PHE A 141 14.00 -2.11 -1.42
CA PHE A 141 14.26 -3.54 -1.55
C PHE A 141 15.17 -3.89 -2.73
N VAL A 142 15.66 -2.88 -3.45
CA VAL A 142 16.58 -3.04 -4.57
C VAL A 142 17.80 -2.13 -4.41
N SER A 143 18.95 -2.56 -4.95
CA SER A 143 20.16 -1.73 -5.01
C SER A 143 20.16 -0.88 -6.28
N ALA A 144 20.78 0.32 -6.21
CA ALA A 144 20.98 1.16 -7.38
C ALA A 144 21.88 0.50 -8.43
N ASP A 145 22.85 -0.30 -7.97
CA ASP A 145 23.81 -0.99 -8.82
C ASP A 145 23.30 -2.31 -9.40
N ASP A 146 22.04 -2.68 -9.10
CA ASP A 146 21.46 -3.95 -9.53
C ASP A 146 21.07 -3.86 -11.03
N PRO A 147 21.67 -4.67 -11.92
CA PRO A 147 21.36 -4.66 -13.35
C PRO A 147 19.91 -5.08 -13.64
N HIS A 148 19.25 -5.76 -12.70
CA HIS A 148 17.88 -6.25 -12.81
C HIS A 148 16.87 -5.42 -11.98
N ILE A 149 17.22 -4.20 -11.57
CA ILE A 149 16.41 -3.31 -10.72
C ILE A 149 14.95 -3.21 -11.21
N ARG A 150 14.74 -3.01 -12.52
CA ARG A 150 13.40 -2.91 -13.11
C ARG A 150 12.58 -4.19 -12.91
N GLY A 151 13.20 -5.34 -13.19
CA GLY A 151 12.56 -6.65 -13.05
C GLY A 151 12.17 -6.94 -11.60
N LYS A 152 13.05 -6.62 -10.65
CA LYS A 152 12.79 -6.79 -9.20
C LYS A 152 11.69 -5.87 -8.71
N LEU A 153 11.63 -4.62 -9.17
CA LEU A 153 10.55 -3.69 -8.84
C LEU A 153 9.20 -4.17 -9.40
N LEU A 154 9.16 -4.64 -10.65
CA LEU A 154 7.95 -5.24 -11.24
C LEU A 154 7.52 -6.47 -10.46
N PHE A 155 8.46 -7.37 -10.14
CA PHE A 155 8.17 -8.57 -9.36
C PHE A 155 7.53 -8.22 -8.01
N LEU A 156 8.16 -7.35 -7.23
CA LEU A 156 7.67 -6.98 -5.89
C LEU A 156 6.31 -6.29 -5.95
N GLY A 157 6.11 -5.38 -6.91
CA GLY A 157 4.83 -4.69 -7.05
C GLY A 157 3.69 -5.62 -7.48
N LEU A 158 3.94 -6.56 -8.41
CA LEU A 158 2.94 -7.59 -8.79
C LEU A 158 2.74 -8.61 -7.66
N TYR A 159 3.80 -8.97 -6.96
CA TYR A 159 3.74 -9.84 -5.79
C TYR A 159 2.87 -9.23 -4.68
N PHE A 160 2.92 -7.90 -4.51
CA PHE A 160 2.00 -7.21 -3.59
C PHE A 160 0.52 -7.48 -3.94
N ASN A 161 0.14 -7.49 -5.22
CA ASN A 161 -1.22 -7.86 -5.63
C ASN A 161 -1.56 -9.30 -5.25
N VAL A 162 -0.62 -10.23 -5.41
CA VAL A 162 -0.81 -11.65 -5.09
C VAL A 162 -1.05 -11.85 -3.59
N ILE A 163 -0.29 -11.19 -2.73
CA ILE A 163 -0.44 -11.33 -1.27
C ILE A 163 -1.64 -10.55 -0.72
N SER A 164 -1.97 -9.41 -1.32
CA SER A 164 -3.09 -8.57 -0.84
C SER A 164 -4.45 -9.08 -1.29
N LEU A 165 -4.59 -9.63 -2.48
CA LEU A 165 -5.86 -10.11 -3.03
C LEU A 165 -6.62 -11.05 -2.07
N PRO A 166 -6.04 -12.16 -1.55
CA PRO A 166 -6.76 -13.05 -0.65
C PRO A 166 -7.17 -12.35 0.66
N LEU A 167 -6.35 -11.43 1.17
CA LEU A 167 -6.67 -10.65 2.36
C LEU A 167 -7.86 -9.73 2.12
N LEU A 168 -7.86 -8.99 1.01
CA LEU A 168 -8.95 -8.07 0.66
C LEU A 168 -10.25 -8.83 0.40
N ILE A 169 -10.20 -9.96 -0.27
CA ILE A 169 -11.36 -10.83 -0.49
C ILE A 169 -11.89 -11.37 0.84
N ALA A 170 -11.03 -11.86 1.73
CA ALA A 170 -11.45 -12.31 3.06
C ALA A 170 -12.14 -11.18 3.86
N MET A 171 -11.63 -9.94 3.77
CA MET A 171 -12.27 -8.77 4.39
C MET A 171 -13.65 -8.49 3.81
N VAL A 172 -13.88 -8.65 2.50
CA VAL A 172 -15.21 -8.49 1.88
C VAL A 172 -16.20 -9.53 2.40
N PHE A 173 -15.77 -10.80 2.52
CA PHE A 173 -16.63 -11.85 3.06
C PHE A 173 -16.95 -11.67 4.55
N ALA A 174 -16.05 -11.05 5.28
CA ALA A 174 -16.21 -10.71 6.70
C ALA A 174 -16.71 -9.27 6.92
N ALA A 175 -17.16 -8.55 5.89
CA ALA A 175 -17.40 -7.11 5.93
C ALA A 175 -18.30 -6.66 7.10
N ASP A 176 -19.44 -7.32 7.31
CA ASP A 176 -20.36 -6.98 8.42
C ASP A 176 -19.72 -7.15 9.80
N ARG A 177 -18.99 -8.25 9.99
CA ARG A 177 -18.27 -8.52 11.25
C ARG A 177 -17.13 -7.55 11.45
N LEU A 178 -16.33 -7.36 10.40
CA LEU A 178 -15.14 -6.51 10.39
C LEU A 178 -15.52 -5.05 10.63
N ALA A 179 -16.57 -4.56 9.96
CA ALA A 179 -17.05 -3.19 10.12
C ALA A 179 -17.54 -2.93 11.56
N ARG A 180 -18.36 -3.84 12.12
CA ARG A 180 -18.80 -3.72 13.51
C ARG A 180 -17.65 -3.79 14.50
N TRP A 181 -16.69 -4.71 14.27
CA TRP A 181 -15.55 -4.90 15.15
C TRP A 181 -14.59 -3.70 15.11
N LEU A 182 -14.28 -3.16 13.94
CA LEU A 182 -13.44 -1.97 13.78
C LEU A 182 -14.09 -0.74 14.40
N LYS A 183 -15.42 -0.52 14.18
CA LYS A 183 -16.15 0.59 14.81
C LYS A 183 -16.16 0.49 16.34
N GLY A 184 -16.25 -0.73 16.89
CA GLY A 184 -16.30 -0.98 18.33
C GLY A 184 -14.94 -1.00 19.02
N ASN A 185 -13.85 -1.16 18.30
CA ASN A 185 -12.53 -1.41 18.86
C ASN A 185 -11.48 -0.34 18.51
N ARG A 186 -11.60 0.85 19.10
CA ARG A 186 -10.60 1.92 18.99
C ARG A 186 -9.16 1.47 19.33
N ARG A 187 -9.05 0.50 20.27
CA ARG A 187 -7.72 -0.03 20.65
C ARG A 187 -7.08 -0.81 19.53
N VAL A 188 -7.85 -1.63 18.80
CA VAL A 188 -7.34 -2.40 17.66
C VAL A 188 -6.93 -1.48 16.52
N MET A 189 -7.76 -0.47 16.21
CA MET A 189 -7.41 0.55 15.21
C MET A 189 -6.07 1.21 15.55
N ARG A 190 -5.90 1.65 16.81
CA ARG A 190 -4.64 2.21 17.28
C ARG A 190 -3.47 1.22 17.22
N SER A 191 -3.69 -0.05 17.55
CA SER A 191 -2.64 -1.07 17.46
C SER A 191 -2.18 -1.27 16.02
N LEU A 192 -3.08 -1.28 15.05
CA LEU A 192 -2.74 -1.34 13.61
C LEU A 192 -1.94 -0.10 13.18
N ASP A 193 -2.36 1.09 13.62
CA ASP A 193 -1.64 2.34 13.36
C ASP A 193 -0.23 2.31 13.97
N TYR A 194 -0.09 1.80 15.20
CA TYR A 194 1.22 1.63 15.87
C TYR A 194 2.11 0.58 15.18
N CYS A 195 1.54 -0.56 14.75
CA CYS A 195 2.28 -1.56 13.98
C CYS A 195 2.78 -0.99 12.65
N PHE A 196 1.91 -0.29 11.93
CA PHE A 196 2.29 0.42 10.70
C PHE A 196 3.41 1.43 10.97
N ALA A 197 3.22 2.30 11.96
CA ALA A 197 4.22 3.29 12.37
C ALA A 197 5.56 2.65 12.74
N GLY A 198 5.54 1.59 13.54
CA GLY A 198 6.74 0.87 13.98
C GLY A 198 7.55 0.30 12.82
N VAL A 199 6.88 -0.45 11.93
CA VAL A 199 7.55 -1.06 10.77
C VAL A 199 8.16 0.01 9.86
N PHE A 200 7.40 1.04 9.51
CA PHE A 200 7.91 2.09 8.62
C PHE A 200 9.00 2.96 9.29
N SER A 201 8.93 3.17 10.62
CA SER A 201 10.00 3.82 11.37
C SER A 201 11.29 3.01 11.36
N ILE A 202 11.21 1.69 11.54
CA ILE A 202 12.39 0.80 11.47
C ILE A 202 13.04 0.89 10.08
N PHE A 203 12.24 0.86 9.01
CA PHE A 203 12.77 1.03 7.67
C PHE A 203 13.39 2.40 7.44
N ALA A 204 12.75 3.49 7.92
CA ALA A 204 13.29 4.84 7.83
C ALA A 204 14.65 4.96 8.54
N VAL A 205 14.76 4.45 9.77
CA VAL A 205 16.02 4.44 10.53
C VAL A 205 17.09 3.61 9.82
N ARG A 206 16.74 2.43 9.30
CA ARG A 206 17.69 1.58 8.56
C ARG A 206 18.28 2.31 7.36
N ILE A 207 17.47 3.08 6.62
CA ILE A 207 17.94 3.87 5.46
C ILE A 207 18.96 4.92 5.92
N LEU A 208 18.62 5.68 6.95
CA LEU A 208 19.49 6.73 7.49
C LEU A 208 20.84 6.17 7.97
N LEU A 209 20.82 5.00 8.61
CA LEU A 209 22.05 4.34 9.10
C LEU A 209 22.88 3.71 7.98
N THR A 210 22.26 3.25 6.88
CA THR A 210 22.97 2.61 5.78
C THR A 210 23.62 3.62 4.84
N GLN A 211 23.17 4.86 4.81
CA GLN A 211 23.73 5.95 4.01
C GLN A 211 24.91 6.68 4.68
N GLY A 212 25.23 6.36 5.91
CA GLY A 212 26.35 6.93 6.66
C GLY A 212 27.70 6.18 6.49
N ARG A 213 27.79 5.27 5.50
CA ARG A 213 29.02 4.53 5.20
C ARG A 213 29.43 4.69 3.75
#